data_68a7f3ae351928b5e73d884b9bff6f45
#
_entry.id   68a7f3ae351928b5e73d884b9bff6f45
#
_cell.length_a   1.000
_cell.length_b   1.000
_cell.length_c   1.000
_cell.angle_alpha   90.00
_cell.angle_beta   90.00
_cell.angle_gamma   90.00
#
_symmetry.space_group_name_H-M   'P 1'
#
loop_
_entity.id
_entity.type
_entity.pdbx_description
1 polymer ?
#
loop_
_entity_poly.entity_id
_entity_poly.type
_entity_poly.pdbx_seq_one_letter_code
_entity_poly.pdbx_strand_id
1 'polypeptide(L)'
;VSNCVFAGMVKNYQDAQYWANGTQFDPSDNGAFADSYFNREGGKNIAYTAIDDLKLQGDPQNLTSFCMVPSQDSPLVSQSADWSHSLVSSGFEQVAYIGAFGPTETAANNWTTGWTNMDPQNTVY
;
A
#
# COMPACT_ATOMS: atom_id res chain seq x y z
N VAL A 1 5.46 7.80 8.07
CA VAL A 1 4.39 6.92 7.57
C VAL A 1 3.83 6.10 8.71
N SER A 2 2.55 5.82 8.67
CA SER A 2 1.81 4.97 9.62
C SER A 2 0.65 4.31 8.91
N ASN A 3 0.24 3.13 9.38
CA ASN A 3 -0.88 2.37 8.82
C ASN A 3 -0.75 2.13 7.31
N CYS A 4 0.47 1.83 6.85
CA CYS A 4 0.76 1.57 5.44
C CYS A 4 1.05 0.08 5.23
N VAL A 5 0.67 -0.40 4.05
CA VAL A 5 1.03 -1.75 3.57
C VAL A 5 2.03 -1.61 2.43
N PHE A 6 3.10 -2.36 2.50
CA PHE A 6 4.15 -2.45 1.49
C PHE A 6 4.26 -3.91 1.04
N ALA A 7 4.39 -4.14 -0.25
CA ALA A 7 4.55 -5.49 -0.80
C ALA A 7 5.49 -5.50 -1.99
N GLY A 8 6.30 -6.54 -2.11
CA GLY A 8 7.20 -6.78 -3.24
C GLY A 8 8.29 -5.73 -3.43
N MET A 9 8.59 -4.96 -2.42
CA MET A 9 9.62 -3.92 -2.46
C MET A 9 10.99 -4.51 -2.15
N VAL A 10 12.01 -4.12 -2.91
CA VAL A 10 13.41 -4.47 -2.60
C VAL A 10 13.84 -3.83 -1.27
N LYS A 11 13.37 -2.60 -1.03
CA LYS A 11 13.47 -1.90 0.26
C LYS A 11 12.18 -1.14 0.52
N ASN A 12 11.59 -1.33 1.69
CA ASN A 12 10.39 -0.60 2.10
C ASN A 12 10.73 0.81 2.58
N TYR A 13 11.92 1.01 3.09
CA TYR A 13 12.43 2.28 3.62
C TYR A 13 13.95 2.32 3.52
N GLN A 14 14.49 3.51 3.53
CA GLN A 14 15.93 3.76 3.53
C GLN A 14 16.21 5.10 4.19
N ASP A 15 17.27 5.17 5.01
CA ASP A 15 17.79 6.44 5.47
C ASP A 15 18.43 7.18 4.30
N ALA A 16 17.99 8.39 4.07
CA ALA A 16 18.70 9.29 3.18
C ALA A 16 19.92 9.85 3.91
N GLN A 17 21.02 10.03 3.19
CA GLN A 17 22.07 10.91 3.67
C GLN A 17 21.48 12.32 3.76
N TYR A 18 21.24 12.78 4.97
CA TYR A 18 20.79 14.14 5.13
C TYR A 18 21.59 14.84 6.22
N TRP A 19 21.79 16.13 6.00
CA TRP A 19 22.50 17.00 6.90
C TRP A 19 21.49 17.72 7.78
N ALA A 20 21.51 17.45 9.08
CA ALA A 20 20.79 18.26 10.04
C ALA A 20 21.81 19.16 10.78
N ASN A 21 21.64 20.46 10.68
CA ASN A 21 22.48 21.44 11.37
C ASN A 21 23.99 21.29 11.10
N GLY A 22 24.38 20.90 9.88
CA GLY A 22 25.78 20.72 9.50
C GLY A 22 26.44 19.42 9.98
N THR A 23 25.68 18.53 10.60
CA THR A 23 26.16 17.22 11.02
C THR A 23 25.60 16.15 10.08
N GLN A 24 26.49 15.41 9.45
CA GLN A 24 26.08 14.25 8.65
C GLN A 24 25.59 13.13 9.58
N PHE A 25 24.43 12.57 9.32
CA PHE A 25 24.01 11.35 9.98
C PHE A 25 25.00 10.24 9.65
N ASP A 26 25.40 9.46 10.65
CA ASP A 26 26.39 8.41 10.51
C ASP A 26 25.88 7.33 9.53
N PRO A 27 26.51 7.15 8.36
CA PRO A 27 26.13 6.12 7.43
C PRO A 27 26.38 4.69 7.95
N SER A 28 27.11 4.53 9.07
CA SER A 28 27.29 3.22 9.72
C SER A 28 26.02 2.73 10.38
N ASP A 29 25.04 3.58 10.63
CA ASP A 29 23.74 3.21 11.21
C ASP A 29 22.83 2.44 10.22
N ASN A 30 23.27 2.29 8.99
CA ASN A 30 22.76 1.37 7.95
C ASN A 30 21.23 1.25 7.87
N GLY A 31 20.53 2.36 8.09
CA GLY A 31 19.07 2.39 8.06
C GLY A 31 18.39 2.11 9.40
N ALA A 32 19.14 2.03 10.50
CA ALA A 32 18.55 1.71 11.81
C ALA A 32 17.52 2.76 12.26
N PHE A 33 17.71 4.03 11.90
CA PHE A 33 16.72 5.07 12.19
C PHE A 33 15.43 4.85 11.38
N ALA A 34 15.54 4.61 10.06
CA ALA A 34 14.39 4.33 9.22
C ALA A 34 13.69 3.05 9.67
N ASP A 35 14.43 2.01 10.04
CA ASP A 35 13.91 0.76 10.59
C ASP A 35 13.12 1.00 11.88
N SER A 36 13.71 1.67 12.85
CA SER A 36 13.05 1.95 14.15
C SER A 36 11.80 2.83 13.98
N TYR A 37 11.83 3.78 13.04
CA TYR A 37 10.69 4.62 12.74
C TYR A 37 9.57 3.87 12.01
N PHE A 38 9.92 2.98 11.07
CA PHE A 38 8.97 2.17 10.34
C PHE A 38 8.24 1.18 11.26
N ASN A 39 9.00 0.53 12.14
CA ASN A 39 8.52 -0.52 13.05
C ASN A 39 8.11 0.01 14.44
N ARG A 40 8.07 1.33 14.64
CA ARG A 40 7.71 1.90 15.95
C ARG A 40 6.34 1.43 16.42
N GLU A 41 6.18 1.30 17.73
CA GLU A 41 4.88 1.06 18.36
C GLU A 41 3.88 2.12 17.92
N GLY A 42 2.68 1.72 17.55
CA GLY A 42 1.62 2.60 17.01
C GLY A 42 1.80 3.01 15.55
N GLY A 43 2.90 2.66 14.88
CA GLY A 43 3.09 2.89 13.44
C GLY A 43 2.19 2.00 12.59
N LYS A 44 1.98 0.77 13.03
CA LYS A 44 1.10 -0.24 12.38
C LYS A 44 1.39 -0.41 10.88
N ASN A 45 2.66 -0.29 10.48
CA ASN A 45 3.06 -0.56 9.11
C ASN A 45 3.26 -2.07 8.93
N ILE A 46 2.89 -2.59 7.78
CA ILE A 46 2.99 -4.01 7.45
C ILE A 46 3.78 -4.15 6.16
N ALA A 47 4.75 -5.06 6.13
CA ALA A 47 5.54 -5.38 4.95
C ALA A 47 5.34 -6.84 4.56
N TYR A 48 5.03 -7.07 3.29
CA TYR A 48 4.96 -8.39 2.66
C TYR A 48 6.12 -8.55 1.70
N THR A 49 6.68 -9.76 1.64
CA THR A 49 7.86 -10.05 0.81
C THR A 49 7.54 -9.98 -0.68
N ALA A 50 6.38 -10.47 -1.08
CA ALA A 50 5.94 -10.47 -2.48
C ALA A 50 4.59 -9.77 -2.65
N ILE A 51 4.31 -9.31 -3.87
CA ILE A 51 2.98 -8.77 -4.22
C ILE A 51 1.93 -9.89 -4.13
N ASP A 52 2.28 -11.11 -4.47
CA ASP A 52 1.39 -12.28 -4.40
C ASP A 52 0.86 -12.55 -2.99
N ASP A 53 1.60 -12.14 -1.95
CA ASP A 53 1.16 -12.25 -0.55
C ASP A 53 -0.10 -11.41 -0.28
N LEU A 54 -0.38 -10.39 -1.11
CA LEU A 54 -1.60 -9.59 -1.02
C LEU A 54 -2.83 -10.29 -1.58
N LYS A 55 -2.66 -11.38 -2.34
CA LYS A 55 -3.74 -12.17 -2.94
C LYS A 55 -4.75 -11.31 -3.70
N LEU A 56 -4.26 -10.55 -4.66
CA LEU A 56 -5.10 -9.77 -5.55
C LEU A 56 -5.76 -10.67 -6.60
N GLN A 57 -6.91 -10.25 -7.16
CA GLN A 57 -7.64 -11.00 -8.17
C GLN A 57 -6.97 -10.97 -9.55
N GLY A 58 -6.02 -10.07 -9.78
CA GLY A 58 -5.24 -9.94 -11.00
C GLY A 58 -3.79 -9.59 -10.70
N ASP A 59 -3.04 -9.33 -11.76
CA ASP A 59 -1.63 -8.97 -11.67
C ASP A 59 -1.47 -7.44 -11.82
N PRO A 60 -1.10 -6.71 -10.75
CA PRO A 60 -0.92 -5.26 -10.82
C PRO A 60 0.32 -4.84 -11.65
N GLN A 61 1.17 -5.78 -12.04
CA GLN A 61 2.33 -5.54 -12.89
C GLN A 61 2.07 -5.83 -14.38
N ASN A 62 0.91 -6.43 -14.71
CA ASN A 62 0.52 -6.76 -16.08
C ASN A 62 -0.62 -5.85 -16.54
N LEU A 63 -0.33 -4.94 -17.46
CA LEU A 63 -1.31 -3.96 -17.94
C LEU A 63 -2.53 -4.59 -18.61
N THR A 64 -2.39 -5.77 -19.23
CA THR A 64 -3.50 -6.46 -19.90
C THR A 64 -4.43 -7.21 -18.95
N SER A 65 -3.96 -7.53 -17.74
CA SER A 65 -4.73 -8.18 -16.67
C SER A 65 -4.68 -7.41 -15.36
N PHE A 66 -4.45 -6.10 -15.46
CA PHE A 66 -4.33 -5.23 -14.29
C PHE A 66 -5.56 -5.30 -13.41
N CYS A 67 -5.35 -5.67 -12.15
CA CYS A 67 -6.40 -5.66 -11.15
C CYS A 67 -5.78 -5.55 -9.75
N MET A 68 -6.26 -4.59 -8.98
CA MET A 68 -5.84 -4.40 -7.58
C MET A 68 -6.95 -4.75 -6.57
N VAL A 69 -8.01 -5.38 -7.04
CA VAL A 69 -9.10 -5.85 -6.15
C VAL A 69 -8.59 -7.01 -5.31
N PRO A 70 -8.71 -6.97 -3.97
CA PRO A 70 -8.29 -8.06 -3.10
C PRO A 70 -9.24 -9.27 -3.23
N SER A 71 -8.70 -10.48 -3.14
CA SER A 71 -9.50 -11.69 -2.96
C SER A 71 -10.10 -11.73 -1.56
N GLN A 72 -11.12 -12.55 -1.34
CA GLN A 72 -11.78 -12.68 -0.04
C GLN A 72 -10.84 -13.15 1.09
N ASP A 73 -9.80 -13.89 0.76
CA ASP A 73 -8.76 -14.38 1.68
C ASP A 73 -7.50 -13.49 1.71
N SER A 74 -7.58 -12.31 1.11
CA SER A 74 -6.49 -11.33 1.15
C SER A 74 -6.27 -10.80 2.57
N PRO A 75 -5.01 -10.59 2.99
CA PRO A 75 -4.74 -9.93 4.27
C PRO A 75 -5.26 -8.49 4.32
N LEU A 76 -5.51 -7.84 3.18
CA LEU A 76 -6.09 -6.50 3.11
C LEU A 76 -7.57 -6.47 3.53
N VAL A 77 -8.26 -7.61 3.45
CA VAL A 77 -9.68 -7.77 3.84
C VAL A 77 -9.81 -8.12 5.32
N SER A 78 -8.85 -8.84 5.87
CA SER A 78 -8.85 -9.25 7.28
C SER A 78 -8.36 -8.18 8.25
N GLN A 79 -7.89 -7.04 7.73
CA GLN A 79 -7.38 -5.92 8.51
C GLN A 79 -8.15 -4.66 8.12
N SER A 80 -8.54 -3.87 9.10
CA SER A 80 -9.22 -2.59 8.86
C SER A 80 -8.24 -1.42 8.94
N ALA A 81 -8.54 -0.36 8.21
CA ALA A 81 -7.92 0.93 8.43
C ALA A 81 -8.22 1.46 9.84
N ASP A 82 -7.31 2.24 10.39
CA ASP A 82 -7.53 2.88 11.70
C ASP A 82 -8.32 4.18 11.53
N TRP A 83 -9.61 4.11 11.81
CA TRP A 83 -10.54 5.24 11.73
C TRP A 83 -10.62 6.05 13.03
N SER A 84 -9.83 5.74 14.07
CA SER A 84 -9.88 6.40 15.38
C SER A 84 -9.30 7.82 15.38
N HIS A 85 -8.46 8.14 14.40
CA HIS A 85 -7.83 9.46 14.33
C HIS A 85 -8.86 10.55 14.00
N SER A 86 -8.81 11.68 14.71
CA SER A 86 -9.78 12.77 14.61
C SER A 86 -9.97 13.36 13.20
N LEU A 87 -8.92 13.29 12.35
CA LEU A 87 -9.00 13.77 10.97
C LEU A 87 -9.79 12.85 10.03
N VAL A 88 -10.02 11.60 10.40
CA VAL A 88 -10.70 10.61 9.56
C VAL A 88 -11.90 9.95 10.23
N SER A 89 -12.16 10.31 11.50
CA SER A 89 -13.28 9.73 12.28
C SER A 89 -14.66 10.20 11.81
N SER A 90 -14.73 11.27 11.01
CA SER A 90 -15.97 11.79 10.44
C SER A 90 -15.75 12.30 9.01
N GLY A 91 -16.80 12.30 8.20
CA GLY A 91 -16.76 12.79 6.83
C GLY A 91 -16.21 11.77 5.80
N PHE A 92 -15.87 10.57 6.24
CA PHE A 92 -15.39 9.47 5.41
C PHE A 92 -16.26 8.24 5.62
N GLU A 93 -16.43 7.44 4.58
CA GLU A 93 -17.01 6.11 4.70
C GLU A 93 -15.99 5.18 5.36
N GLN A 94 -16.35 4.64 6.52
CA GLN A 94 -15.49 3.74 7.28
C GLN A 94 -15.66 2.32 6.75
N VAL A 95 -14.63 1.81 6.10
CA VAL A 95 -14.59 0.46 5.54
C VAL A 95 -13.77 -0.49 6.41
N ALA A 96 -14.09 -1.78 6.38
CA ALA A 96 -13.43 -2.82 7.17
C ALA A 96 -12.28 -3.52 6.40
N TYR A 97 -11.70 -2.83 5.43
CA TYR A 97 -10.59 -3.35 4.62
C TYR A 97 -9.55 -2.25 4.38
N ILE A 98 -8.37 -2.63 3.89
CA ILE A 98 -7.28 -1.71 3.55
C ILE A 98 -7.22 -1.54 2.03
N GLY A 99 -7.22 -0.29 1.57
CA GLY A 99 -7.09 0.05 0.16
C GLY A 99 -8.34 0.70 -0.43
N ALA A 100 -8.29 0.94 -1.74
CA ALA A 100 -9.36 1.62 -2.48
C ALA A 100 -10.41 0.66 -3.05
N PHE A 101 -10.14 -0.64 -3.03
CA PHE A 101 -11.03 -1.67 -3.58
C PHE A 101 -11.52 -2.59 -2.48
N GLY A 102 -12.82 -2.77 -2.41
CA GLY A 102 -13.46 -3.64 -1.43
C GLY A 102 -13.48 -5.12 -1.87
N PRO A 103 -13.63 -6.05 -0.91
CA PRO A 103 -13.60 -7.48 -1.18
C PRO A 103 -14.81 -8.01 -1.98
N THR A 104 -15.86 -7.22 -2.14
CA THR A 104 -17.04 -7.55 -2.93
C THR A 104 -16.92 -7.12 -4.39
N GLU A 105 -15.92 -6.32 -4.71
CA GLU A 105 -15.62 -5.92 -6.07
C GLU A 105 -14.93 -7.06 -6.84
N THR A 106 -14.90 -6.94 -8.16
CA THR A 106 -14.22 -7.91 -9.04
C THR A 106 -13.35 -7.17 -10.05
N ALA A 107 -12.45 -7.89 -10.71
CA ALA A 107 -11.65 -7.34 -11.80
C ALA A 107 -12.52 -6.71 -12.91
N ALA A 108 -13.70 -7.26 -13.17
CA ALA A 108 -14.60 -6.77 -14.21
C ALA A 108 -15.62 -5.73 -13.72
N ASN A 109 -15.80 -5.61 -12.41
CA ASN A 109 -16.79 -4.70 -11.82
C ASN A 109 -16.25 -4.08 -10.53
N ASN A 110 -15.62 -2.96 -10.66
CA ASN A 110 -15.11 -2.13 -9.57
C ASN A 110 -15.28 -0.65 -9.94
N TRP A 111 -15.01 0.24 -9.01
CA TRP A 111 -15.25 1.67 -9.21
C TRP A 111 -14.44 2.31 -10.36
N THR A 112 -13.37 1.66 -10.84
CA THR A 112 -12.59 2.15 -11.99
C THR A 112 -13.12 1.66 -13.33
N THR A 113 -14.05 0.70 -13.34
CA THR A 113 -14.58 0.08 -14.56
C THR A 113 -15.30 1.10 -15.44
N GLY A 114 -14.92 1.14 -16.70
CA GLY A 114 -15.56 1.96 -17.72
C GLY A 114 -15.02 3.39 -17.87
N TRP A 115 -14.13 3.84 -16.96
CA TRP A 115 -13.54 5.17 -17.09
C TRP A 115 -11.99 5.18 -16.99
N THR A 116 -11.36 4.06 -16.62
CA THR A 116 -9.91 3.92 -16.65
C THR A 116 -9.48 2.97 -17.75
N ASN A 117 -8.34 3.25 -18.35
CA ASN A 117 -7.65 2.38 -19.30
C ASN A 117 -6.20 2.22 -18.82
N MET A 118 -5.82 1.03 -18.43
CA MET A 118 -4.47 0.73 -17.92
C MET A 118 -3.49 0.38 -19.05
N ASP A 119 -3.98 0.16 -20.28
CA ASP A 119 -3.16 -0.11 -21.45
C ASP A 119 -3.55 0.81 -22.64
N PRO A 120 -3.39 2.13 -22.50
CA PRO A 120 -3.80 3.08 -23.53
C PRO A 120 -2.99 2.93 -24.82
N GLN A 121 -1.78 2.42 -24.76
CA GLN A 121 -0.90 2.26 -25.92
C GLN A 121 -1.37 1.18 -26.90
N ASN A 122 -2.08 0.17 -26.41
CA ASN A 122 -2.57 -0.95 -27.21
C ASN A 122 -4.09 -0.90 -27.47
N THR A 123 -4.76 0.18 -27.04
CA THR A 123 -6.20 0.33 -27.20
C THR A 123 -6.53 0.95 -28.55
N VAL A 124 -7.41 0.33 -29.30
CA VAL A 124 -7.99 0.90 -30.54
C VAL A 124 -9.19 1.77 -30.13
N TYR A 125 -9.11 3.06 -30.47
CA TYR A 125 -10.16 4.04 -30.21
C TYR A 125 -11.09 4.21 -31.41
#